data_a5ed2be9c2d505761bcc8eda8f00b1ce
#
_entry.id   a5ed2be9c2d505761bcc8eda8f00b1ce
#
_cell.length_a   1.000
_cell.length_b   1.000
_cell.length_c   1.000
_cell.angle_alpha   90.00
_cell.angle_beta   90.00
_cell.angle_gamma   90.00
#
_symmetry.space_group_name_H-M   'P 1'
#
loop_
_entity.id
_entity.type
_entity.pdbx_description
1 polymer ?
#
loop_
_entity_poly.entity_id
_entity_poly.type
_entity_poly.pdbx_seq_one_letter_code
_entity_poly.pdbx_strand_id
1 'polypeptide(L)'
;MAKTITPNQLIGEIGEAAVRLRFLNIGFQFDVRSRLEAGIDGIAEVMVQGQPSARMIAVQVKSTAKGCYSSETEDSFYYLIRSADLAYWRGSNLPVIVVLYRQDDESFYWKSIPSDLADGERRVPFDKHLDRLDNDAVDRLADLTVPKAGFGYYVPPLGGGEEALVNILPLTLPAELFVATTPFTPNKAIATLLDSDEPARFDWVIRGGRFWSFHDPRTSACREIVDEDQIEAIETEHFAFHDDEDERHIFSHLLRDTLRHQFRDDLWWSKTRKLLYFCAFEEGVPRTYYYESAKKKTDADVVNVVRSKTDSDRIDFVRHHAFVPRFELLAGQWYLVVNPSYYFTTNGFKPHPHPAALLAGKKRLDNSSALRGQVIMWHRFLSAKQSENGDLFTAAPILEHGLTFGTPPTIELSTRVPEDVWGTPKRKVEDAEEQEGLLV
;
A
#
# COMPACT_ATOMS: atom_id res chain seq x y z
N MET A 1 7.73 -56.61 -11.70
CA MET A 1 7.26 -55.70 -12.76
C MET A 1 8.33 -54.67 -13.02
N ALA A 2 8.73 -54.49 -14.28
CA ALA A 2 9.69 -53.43 -14.65
C ALA A 2 9.07 -52.05 -14.43
N LYS A 3 9.81 -51.11 -13.83
CA LYS A 3 9.40 -49.72 -13.73
C LYS A 3 9.46 -49.07 -15.11
N THR A 4 8.32 -48.59 -15.60
CA THR A 4 8.23 -47.97 -16.94
C THR A 4 7.92 -46.47 -16.76
N ILE A 5 8.72 -45.62 -17.38
CA ILE A 5 8.45 -44.20 -17.51
C ILE A 5 7.50 -44.01 -18.70
N THR A 6 6.36 -43.34 -18.52
CA THR A 6 5.43 -43.09 -19.61
C THR A 6 5.89 -41.92 -20.49
N PRO A 7 5.56 -41.88 -21.79
CA PRO A 7 5.85 -40.75 -22.66
C PRO A 7 5.38 -39.41 -22.11
N ASN A 8 4.19 -39.37 -21.46
CA ASN A 8 3.66 -38.17 -20.86
C ASN A 8 4.49 -37.67 -19.68
N GLN A 9 5.03 -38.58 -18.86
CA GLN A 9 5.94 -38.20 -17.78
C GLN A 9 7.22 -37.58 -18.33
N LEU A 10 7.77 -38.17 -19.42
CA LEU A 10 8.97 -37.66 -20.05
C LEU A 10 8.74 -36.27 -20.68
N ILE A 11 7.60 -36.04 -21.35
CA ILE A 11 7.22 -34.73 -21.90
C ILE A 11 7.07 -33.69 -20.79
N GLY A 12 6.52 -34.08 -19.64
CA GLY A 12 6.41 -33.19 -18.46
C GLY A 12 7.77 -32.74 -17.97
N GLU A 13 8.69 -33.69 -17.71
CA GLU A 13 10.06 -33.44 -17.24
C GLU A 13 10.86 -32.58 -18.24
N ILE A 14 10.73 -32.86 -19.55
CA ILE A 14 11.35 -32.03 -20.59
C ILE A 14 10.82 -30.61 -20.56
N GLY A 15 9.51 -30.44 -20.40
CA GLY A 15 8.89 -29.10 -20.33
C GLY A 15 9.30 -28.31 -19.10
N GLU A 16 9.34 -28.94 -17.93
CA GLU A 16 9.84 -28.28 -16.71
C GLU A 16 11.30 -27.84 -16.87
N ALA A 17 12.15 -28.69 -17.44
CA ALA A 17 13.54 -28.34 -17.70
C ALA A 17 13.68 -27.20 -18.71
N ALA A 18 12.88 -27.21 -19.80
CA ALA A 18 12.87 -26.18 -20.82
C ALA A 18 12.38 -24.83 -20.24
N VAL A 19 11.31 -24.83 -19.46
CA VAL A 19 10.77 -23.63 -18.82
C VAL A 19 11.76 -23.08 -17.79
N ARG A 20 12.40 -23.94 -17.00
CA ARG A 20 13.48 -23.51 -16.09
C ARG A 20 14.59 -22.80 -16.83
N LEU A 21 15.09 -23.40 -17.92
CA LEU A 21 16.14 -22.80 -18.73
C LEU A 21 15.68 -21.45 -19.33
N ARG A 22 14.42 -21.38 -19.76
CA ARG A 22 13.84 -20.14 -20.32
C ARG A 22 13.81 -19.03 -19.28
N PHE A 23 13.36 -19.28 -18.04
CA PHE A 23 13.37 -18.30 -16.96
C PHE A 23 14.78 -17.81 -16.63
N LEU A 24 15.76 -18.71 -16.55
CA LEU A 24 17.18 -18.35 -16.31
C LEU A 24 17.71 -17.43 -17.42
N ASN A 25 17.37 -17.72 -18.69
CA ASN A 25 17.82 -16.94 -19.84
C ASN A 25 17.21 -15.52 -19.88
N ILE A 26 16.01 -15.33 -19.36
CA ILE A 26 15.37 -14.00 -19.27
C ILE A 26 15.63 -13.30 -17.92
N GLY A 27 16.55 -13.85 -17.11
CA GLY A 27 17.04 -13.17 -15.91
C GLY A 27 16.24 -13.40 -14.62
N PHE A 28 15.48 -14.50 -14.54
CA PHE A 28 14.83 -14.94 -13.29
C PHE A 28 15.59 -16.12 -12.69
N GLN A 29 15.64 -16.21 -11.37
CA GLN A 29 15.96 -17.48 -10.71
C GLN A 29 14.73 -18.38 -10.77
N PHE A 30 14.91 -19.68 -11.01
CA PHE A 30 13.80 -20.64 -11.05
C PHE A 30 14.12 -21.89 -10.26
N ASP A 31 13.30 -22.15 -9.23
CA ASP A 31 13.41 -23.31 -8.35
C ASP A 31 12.27 -24.29 -8.64
N VAL A 32 12.62 -25.50 -9.05
CA VAL A 32 11.67 -26.59 -9.29
C VAL A 32 11.20 -27.14 -7.95
N ARG A 33 9.89 -27.31 -7.77
CA ARG A 33 9.31 -27.92 -6.56
C ARG A 33 9.39 -29.45 -6.60
N SER A 34 9.34 -30.05 -5.43
CA SER A 34 9.42 -31.50 -5.31
C SER A 34 8.18 -32.19 -5.91
N ARG A 35 8.33 -33.45 -6.35
CA ARG A 35 7.28 -34.26 -7.04
C ARG A 35 6.01 -34.54 -6.24
N LEU A 36 5.91 -34.12 -5.00
CA LEU A 36 4.72 -34.27 -4.15
C LEU A 36 3.76 -33.06 -4.24
N GLU A 37 4.08 -32.06 -5.05
CA GLU A 37 3.28 -30.85 -5.19
C GLU A 37 2.14 -31.06 -6.19
N ALA A 38 0.94 -30.62 -5.79
CA ALA A 38 -0.29 -30.82 -6.56
C ALA A 38 -0.73 -29.54 -7.28
N GLY A 39 0.08 -29.04 -8.24
CA GLY A 39 -0.41 -27.96 -9.10
C GLY A 39 0.39 -26.67 -9.16
N ILE A 40 1.64 -26.67 -8.64
CA ILE A 40 2.67 -25.66 -8.87
C ILE A 40 3.99 -26.40 -9.07
N ASP A 41 4.59 -26.27 -10.25
CA ASP A 41 5.79 -27.03 -10.63
C ASP A 41 7.07 -26.29 -10.25
N GLY A 42 7.02 -24.97 -10.08
CA GLY A 42 8.19 -24.19 -9.69
C GLY A 42 7.85 -22.80 -9.16
N ILE A 43 8.89 -22.13 -8.67
CA ILE A 43 8.85 -20.74 -8.24
C ILE A 43 9.89 -19.96 -9.02
N ALA A 44 9.45 -18.88 -9.69
CA ALA A 44 10.32 -17.92 -10.34
C ALA A 44 10.54 -16.72 -9.42
N GLU A 45 11.81 -16.35 -9.17
CA GLU A 45 12.17 -15.18 -8.39
C GLU A 45 12.70 -14.06 -9.29
N VAL A 46 12.17 -12.86 -9.10
CA VAL A 46 12.63 -11.66 -9.81
C VAL A 46 14.04 -11.29 -9.36
N MET A 47 14.96 -11.15 -10.30
CA MET A 47 16.31 -10.69 -10.06
C MET A 47 16.43 -9.20 -10.41
N VAL A 48 17.04 -8.40 -9.55
CA VAL A 48 17.33 -7.00 -9.80
C VAL A 48 18.83 -6.79 -9.80
N GLN A 49 19.40 -6.43 -10.94
CA GLN A 49 20.87 -6.27 -11.12
C GLN A 49 21.67 -7.49 -10.67
N GLY A 50 21.14 -8.70 -10.95
CA GLY A 50 21.77 -9.96 -10.58
C GLY A 50 21.63 -10.37 -9.11
N GLN A 51 20.82 -9.67 -8.32
CA GLN A 51 20.54 -10.00 -6.93
C GLN A 51 19.09 -10.49 -6.74
N PRO A 52 18.84 -11.57 -5.98
CA PRO A 52 17.51 -12.02 -5.63
C PRO A 52 16.75 -10.94 -4.87
N SER A 53 15.48 -10.73 -5.23
CA SER A 53 14.66 -9.64 -4.67
C SER A 53 13.60 -10.12 -3.67
N ALA A 54 13.52 -11.41 -3.38
CA ALA A 54 12.45 -12.06 -2.60
C ALA A 54 11.04 -11.82 -3.16
N ARG A 55 10.92 -11.47 -4.46
CA ARG A 55 9.66 -11.32 -5.18
C ARG A 55 9.41 -12.55 -6.04
N MET A 56 8.42 -13.34 -5.67
CA MET A 56 8.23 -14.68 -6.20
C MET A 56 6.93 -14.82 -6.96
N ILE A 57 6.95 -15.66 -8.00
CA ILE A 57 5.82 -16.04 -8.85
C ILE A 57 5.70 -17.57 -8.81
N ALA A 58 4.50 -18.06 -8.52
CA ALA A 58 4.19 -19.48 -8.60
C ALA A 58 3.95 -19.88 -10.07
N VAL A 59 4.64 -20.90 -10.57
CA VAL A 59 4.61 -21.31 -11.97
C VAL A 59 4.06 -22.72 -12.09
N GLN A 60 2.99 -22.87 -12.87
CA GLN A 60 2.51 -24.17 -13.36
C GLN A 60 2.94 -24.36 -14.79
N VAL A 61 3.59 -25.48 -15.08
CA VAL A 61 4.03 -25.83 -16.43
C VAL A 61 3.06 -26.85 -17.05
N LYS A 62 2.68 -26.63 -18.28
CA LYS A 62 1.93 -27.60 -19.10
C LYS A 62 2.63 -27.79 -20.41
N SER A 63 3.04 -29.03 -20.68
CA SER A 63 3.88 -29.37 -21.83
C SER A 63 3.14 -30.27 -22.80
N THR A 64 3.37 -30.05 -24.09
CA THR A 64 2.92 -30.93 -25.17
C THR A 64 4.07 -31.23 -26.12
N ALA A 65 4.13 -32.47 -26.64
CA ALA A 65 5.14 -32.84 -27.61
C ALA A 65 4.89 -32.16 -28.96
N LYS A 66 3.64 -32.18 -29.41
CA LYS A 66 3.19 -31.61 -30.70
C LYS A 66 1.68 -31.47 -30.73
N GLY A 67 1.17 -30.81 -31.75
CA GLY A 67 -0.27 -30.64 -31.98
C GLY A 67 -0.73 -29.21 -31.69
N CYS A 68 -2.00 -28.95 -32.02
CA CYS A 68 -2.59 -27.62 -31.86
C CYS A 68 -3.23 -27.45 -30.49
N TYR A 69 -3.17 -26.22 -29.98
CA TYR A 69 -3.97 -25.81 -28.83
C TYR A 69 -5.46 -25.69 -29.20
N SER A 70 -6.32 -25.57 -28.22
CA SER A 70 -7.77 -25.46 -28.47
C SER A 70 -8.12 -24.20 -29.26
N SER A 71 -8.83 -24.36 -30.39
CA SER A 71 -9.21 -23.26 -31.32
C SER A 71 -8.00 -22.41 -31.73
N GLU A 72 -6.90 -23.05 -32.02
CA GLU A 72 -5.66 -22.36 -32.44
C GLU A 72 -5.80 -21.75 -33.81
N THR A 73 -5.45 -20.47 -33.91
CA THR A 73 -5.36 -19.67 -35.15
C THR A 73 -3.89 -19.24 -35.34
N GLU A 74 -3.63 -18.39 -36.34
CA GLU A 74 -2.32 -17.79 -36.57
C GLU A 74 -1.90 -16.91 -35.35
N ASP A 75 -2.83 -16.15 -34.76
CA ASP A 75 -2.57 -15.12 -33.77
C ASP A 75 -2.92 -15.55 -32.33
N SER A 76 -3.79 -16.54 -32.14
CA SER A 76 -4.35 -16.85 -30.82
C SER A 76 -4.74 -18.32 -30.65
N PHE A 77 -4.94 -18.70 -29.39
CA PHE A 77 -5.51 -20.01 -29.02
C PHE A 77 -6.11 -19.91 -27.61
N TYR A 78 -6.74 -21.02 -27.16
CA TYR A 78 -7.32 -21.12 -25.82
C TYR A 78 -6.69 -22.27 -25.04
N TYR A 79 -6.57 -22.08 -23.74
CA TYR A 79 -6.25 -23.11 -22.79
C TYR A 79 -7.37 -23.30 -21.78
N LEU A 80 -7.81 -24.53 -21.55
CA LEU A 80 -8.86 -24.87 -20.59
C LEU A 80 -8.25 -25.29 -19.26
N ILE A 81 -8.42 -24.46 -18.25
CA ILE A 81 -7.98 -24.76 -16.87
C ILE A 81 -8.89 -25.83 -16.25
N ARG A 82 -8.32 -26.79 -15.56
CA ARG A 82 -9.09 -27.76 -14.75
C ARG A 82 -9.67 -27.09 -13.52
N SER A 83 -10.89 -27.43 -13.12
CA SER A 83 -11.55 -26.84 -11.94
C SER A 83 -10.73 -27.02 -10.65
N ALA A 84 -10.11 -28.20 -10.49
CA ALA A 84 -9.28 -28.50 -9.33
C ALA A 84 -8.02 -27.64 -9.28
N ASP A 85 -7.36 -27.39 -10.44
CA ASP A 85 -6.18 -26.54 -10.53
C ASP A 85 -6.57 -25.09 -10.16
N LEU A 86 -7.68 -24.57 -10.72
CA LEU A 86 -8.17 -23.24 -10.43
C LEU A 86 -8.51 -23.03 -8.94
N ALA A 87 -9.21 -24.01 -8.34
CA ALA A 87 -9.54 -23.97 -6.91
C ALA A 87 -8.28 -23.93 -6.03
N TYR A 88 -7.24 -24.69 -6.41
CA TYR A 88 -5.96 -24.70 -5.72
C TYR A 88 -5.22 -23.37 -5.85
N TRP A 89 -5.15 -22.79 -7.06
CA TRP A 89 -4.42 -21.55 -7.32
C TRP A 89 -5.07 -20.32 -6.69
N ARG A 90 -6.37 -20.31 -6.51
CA ARG A 90 -7.09 -19.24 -5.78
C ARG A 90 -6.66 -19.11 -4.33
N GLY A 91 -6.18 -20.18 -3.72
CA GLY A 91 -5.63 -20.18 -2.36
C GLY A 91 -4.17 -19.71 -2.27
N SER A 92 -3.52 -19.41 -3.39
CA SER A 92 -2.11 -19.00 -3.39
C SER A 92 -1.94 -17.56 -2.92
N ASN A 93 -0.95 -17.35 -2.05
CA ASN A 93 -0.50 -16.01 -1.64
C ASN A 93 0.53 -15.41 -2.62
N LEU A 94 0.97 -16.18 -3.61
CA LEU A 94 1.82 -15.73 -4.69
C LEU A 94 0.99 -15.52 -5.96
N PRO A 95 1.36 -14.59 -6.85
CA PRO A 95 0.78 -14.55 -8.17
C PRO A 95 1.04 -15.86 -8.89
N VAL A 96 -0.01 -16.45 -9.49
CA VAL A 96 0.11 -17.72 -10.20
C VAL A 96 0.09 -17.46 -11.71
N ILE A 97 1.04 -18.08 -12.41
CA ILE A 97 1.04 -18.10 -13.87
C ILE A 97 1.01 -19.53 -14.40
N VAL A 98 0.40 -19.72 -15.55
CA VAL A 98 0.51 -20.94 -16.34
C VAL A 98 1.47 -20.69 -17.47
N VAL A 99 2.44 -21.57 -17.63
CA VAL A 99 3.37 -21.61 -18.76
C VAL A 99 3.04 -22.81 -19.63
N LEU A 100 2.77 -22.56 -20.89
CA LEU A 100 2.52 -23.57 -21.90
C LEU A 100 3.79 -23.75 -22.75
N TYR A 101 4.30 -24.95 -22.81
CA TYR A 101 5.45 -25.31 -23.64
C TYR A 101 5.05 -26.34 -24.68
N ARG A 102 5.37 -26.05 -25.95
CA ARG A 102 5.24 -27.01 -27.06
C ARG A 102 6.62 -27.35 -27.58
N GLN A 103 6.96 -28.65 -27.53
CA GLN A 103 8.31 -29.15 -27.88
C GLN A 103 8.60 -29.07 -29.36
N ASP A 104 7.59 -29.24 -30.22
CA ASP A 104 7.74 -29.34 -31.68
C ASP A 104 8.33 -28.05 -32.32
N ASP A 105 7.90 -26.90 -31.81
CA ASP A 105 8.33 -25.58 -32.29
C ASP A 105 9.04 -24.76 -31.21
N GLU A 106 9.35 -25.37 -30.07
CA GLU A 106 10.01 -24.74 -28.91
C GLU A 106 9.31 -23.44 -28.46
N SER A 107 7.99 -23.36 -28.60
CA SER A 107 7.21 -22.19 -28.24
C SER A 107 6.87 -22.17 -26.75
N PHE A 108 7.01 -21.00 -26.14
CA PHE A 108 6.68 -20.74 -24.74
C PHE A 108 5.66 -19.62 -24.66
N TYR A 109 4.52 -19.90 -24.04
CA TYR A 109 3.49 -18.90 -23.78
C TYR A 109 3.17 -18.87 -22.29
N TRP A 110 2.86 -17.70 -21.76
CA TRP A 110 2.51 -17.57 -20.35
C TRP A 110 1.28 -16.68 -20.16
N LYS A 111 0.54 -16.93 -19.08
CA LYS A 111 -0.61 -16.11 -18.68
C LYS A 111 -0.72 -16.07 -17.16
N SER A 112 -0.97 -14.89 -16.61
CA SER A 112 -1.36 -14.75 -15.22
C SER A 112 -2.79 -15.26 -15.04
N ILE A 113 -3.03 -15.98 -13.95
CA ILE A 113 -4.34 -16.47 -13.58
C ILE A 113 -4.89 -15.58 -12.47
N PRO A 114 -5.91 -14.75 -12.76
CA PRO A 114 -6.53 -13.91 -11.76
C PRO A 114 -7.17 -14.75 -10.65
N SER A 115 -7.01 -14.30 -9.39
CA SER A 115 -7.61 -14.98 -8.24
C SER A 115 -9.15 -14.94 -8.23
N ASP A 116 -9.72 -13.97 -8.95
CA ASP A 116 -11.16 -13.72 -9.11
C ASP A 116 -11.78 -14.34 -10.37
N LEU A 117 -11.00 -15.12 -11.15
CA LEU A 117 -11.50 -15.79 -12.35
C LEU A 117 -12.70 -16.70 -11.99
N ALA A 118 -13.85 -16.45 -12.60
CA ALA A 118 -15.07 -17.22 -12.31
C ALA A 118 -14.97 -18.69 -12.78
N ASP A 119 -15.69 -19.59 -12.14
CA ASP A 119 -15.67 -21.02 -12.50
C ASP A 119 -16.14 -21.28 -13.94
N GLY A 120 -17.00 -20.42 -14.50
CA GLY A 120 -17.44 -20.48 -15.89
C GLY A 120 -16.42 -19.99 -16.92
N GLU A 121 -15.40 -19.25 -16.48
CA GLU A 121 -14.40 -18.58 -17.34
C GLU A 121 -13.09 -19.35 -17.46
N ARG A 122 -13.08 -20.64 -17.19
CA ARG A 122 -11.88 -21.50 -17.24
C ARG A 122 -11.20 -21.62 -18.60
N ARG A 123 -11.82 -21.09 -19.65
CA ARG A 123 -11.26 -21.04 -21.00
C ARG A 123 -10.48 -19.73 -21.18
N VAL A 124 -9.17 -19.80 -20.99
CA VAL A 124 -8.27 -18.63 -21.00
C VAL A 124 -7.73 -18.40 -22.41
N PRO A 125 -7.91 -17.19 -22.98
CA PRO A 125 -7.34 -16.84 -24.27
C PRO A 125 -5.85 -16.53 -24.17
N PHE A 126 -5.08 -17.00 -25.15
CA PHE A 126 -3.66 -16.67 -25.34
C PHE A 126 -3.49 -15.96 -26.67
N ASP A 127 -2.76 -14.86 -26.63
CA ASP A 127 -2.28 -14.15 -27.82
C ASP A 127 -0.83 -14.60 -28.10
N LYS A 128 -0.57 -15.08 -29.33
CA LYS A 128 0.73 -15.65 -29.69
C LYS A 128 1.86 -14.62 -29.77
N HIS A 129 1.56 -13.36 -29.86
CA HIS A 129 2.53 -12.27 -29.90
C HIS A 129 2.74 -11.68 -28.50
N LEU A 130 1.65 -11.38 -27.79
CA LEU A 130 1.70 -10.71 -26.50
C LEU A 130 2.05 -11.66 -25.34
N ASP A 131 1.59 -12.91 -25.39
CA ASP A 131 1.74 -13.86 -24.29
C ASP A 131 2.96 -14.77 -24.41
N ARG A 132 3.95 -14.41 -25.25
CA ARG A 132 5.23 -15.13 -25.32
C ARG A 132 6.04 -14.97 -24.04
N LEU A 133 6.69 -16.06 -23.61
CA LEU A 133 7.65 -16.02 -22.51
C LEU A 133 9.03 -15.70 -23.06
N ASP A 134 9.33 -14.42 -23.22
CA ASP A 134 10.58 -13.88 -23.76
C ASP A 134 11.06 -12.66 -22.96
N ASN A 135 12.04 -11.92 -23.48
CA ASN A 135 12.56 -10.74 -22.81
C ASN A 135 11.50 -9.64 -22.63
N ASP A 136 10.52 -9.53 -23.53
CA ASP A 136 9.45 -8.54 -23.44
C ASP A 136 8.43 -8.89 -22.34
N ALA A 137 8.44 -10.13 -21.85
CA ALA A 137 7.62 -10.56 -20.72
C ALA A 137 8.19 -10.15 -19.34
N VAL A 138 9.48 -9.80 -19.24
CA VAL A 138 10.19 -9.58 -17.97
C VAL A 138 9.51 -8.56 -17.10
N ASP A 139 9.22 -7.38 -17.62
CA ASP A 139 8.59 -6.30 -16.84
C ASP A 139 7.18 -6.68 -16.40
N ARG A 140 6.38 -7.30 -17.28
CA ARG A 140 5.02 -7.76 -16.96
C ARG A 140 5.00 -8.87 -15.91
N LEU A 141 5.99 -9.77 -15.93
CA LEU A 141 6.17 -10.79 -14.90
C LEU A 141 6.59 -10.17 -13.57
N ALA A 142 7.54 -9.23 -13.60
CA ALA A 142 7.97 -8.51 -12.40
C ALA A 142 6.81 -7.69 -11.78
N ASP A 143 5.96 -7.07 -12.59
CA ASP A 143 4.79 -6.32 -12.14
C ASP A 143 3.76 -7.19 -11.38
N LEU A 144 3.66 -8.48 -11.69
CA LEU A 144 2.79 -9.39 -10.93
C LEU A 144 3.21 -9.50 -9.45
N THR A 145 4.49 -9.31 -9.16
CA THR A 145 5.04 -9.40 -7.81
C THR A 145 5.02 -8.09 -7.05
N VAL A 146 4.77 -6.99 -7.74
CA VAL A 146 4.49 -5.71 -7.09
C VAL A 146 3.15 -5.89 -6.39
N PRO A 147 3.09 -5.75 -5.04
CA PRO A 147 1.80 -5.72 -4.38
C PRO A 147 1.03 -4.63 -5.11
N LYS A 148 -0.01 -5.03 -5.84
CA LYS A 148 -0.98 -4.06 -6.34
C LYS A 148 -1.28 -3.26 -5.11
N ALA A 149 -0.95 -1.97 -5.10
CA ALA A 149 -1.27 -1.07 -4.02
C ALA A 149 -2.78 -1.18 -3.87
N GLY A 150 -3.17 -2.24 -3.17
CA GLY A 150 -4.54 -2.66 -3.05
C GLY A 150 -5.21 -1.61 -2.20
N PHE A 151 -6.42 -1.32 -2.52
CA PHE A 151 -7.28 -0.49 -1.73
C PHE A 151 -7.29 -1.05 -0.31
N GLY A 152 -6.58 -0.38 0.58
CA GLY A 152 -6.60 -0.67 1.98
C GLY A 152 -5.87 -1.95 2.41
N TYR A 153 -5.36 -1.93 3.63
CA TYR A 153 -4.98 -3.14 4.33
C TYR A 153 -6.22 -3.80 4.88
N TYR A 154 -6.42 -5.04 4.49
CA TYR A 154 -7.37 -5.89 5.15
C TYR A 154 -6.89 -6.15 6.58
N VAL A 155 -7.67 -5.72 7.55
CA VAL A 155 -7.43 -6.00 8.96
C VAL A 155 -8.57 -6.87 9.47
N PRO A 156 -8.34 -8.18 9.69
CA PRO A 156 -9.39 -9.07 10.16
C PRO A 156 -9.88 -8.66 11.54
N PRO A 157 -11.15 -8.91 11.85
CA PRO A 157 -11.71 -8.59 13.14
C PRO A 157 -11.10 -9.44 14.25
N LEU A 158 -10.93 -8.83 15.42
CA LEU A 158 -10.54 -9.53 16.64
C LEU A 158 -11.71 -10.33 17.21
N GLY A 159 -11.47 -11.60 17.49
CA GLY A 159 -12.33 -12.35 18.40
C GLY A 159 -13.66 -12.87 17.82
N GLY A 160 -13.73 -13.29 16.58
CA GLY A 160 -14.80 -14.15 16.11
C GLY A 160 -15.84 -13.51 15.21
N GLY A 161 -15.66 -12.27 14.80
CA GLY A 161 -16.48 -11.67 13.75
C GLY A 161 -15.92 -11.96 12.36
N GLU A 162 -16.78 -11.97 11.38
CA GLU A 162 -16.45 -12.05 9.95
C GLU A 162 -16.27 -10.64 9.35
N GLU A 163 -16.08 -9.62 10.18
CA GLU A 163 -16.01 -8.22 9.82
C GLU A 163 -14.54 -7.75 9.70
N ALA A 164 -14.18 -7.21 8.55
CA ALA A 164 -12.91 -6.56 8.31
C ALA A 164 -13.07 -5.03 8.22
N LEU A 165 -12.15 -4.31 8.83
CA LEU A 165 -12.05 -2.87 8.73
C LEU A 165 -11.09 -2.52 7.59
N VAL A 166 -11.55 -1.71 6.65
CA VAL A 166 -10.71 -1.22 5.56
C VAL A 166 -10.02 0.08 5.97
N ASN A 167 -8.74 0.24 5.66
CA ASN A 167 -7.95 1.41 6.05
C ASN A 167 -8.11 2.62 5.10
N ILE A 168 -9.31 2.81 4.57
CA ILE A 168 -9.68 3.98 3.77
C ILE A 168 -10.69 4.83 4.52
N LEU A 169 -10.53 6.13 4.47
CA LEU A 169 -11.45 7.10 5.05
C LEU A 169 -12.14 7.86 3.91
N PRO A 170 -13.47 7.78 3.77
CA PRO A 170 -14.19 8.63 2.83
C PRO A 170 -13.90 10.11 3.15
N LEU A 171 -13.65 10.89 2.11
CA LEU A 171 -13.26 12.28 2.23
C LEU A 171 -14.42 13.18 1.79
N THR A 172 -14.84 14.09 2.67
CA THR A 172 -15.69 15.20 2.28
C THR A 172 -14.81 16.41 1.97
N LEU A 173 -14.94 16.93 0.77
CA LEU A 173 -14.18 18.06 0.27
C LEU A 173 -14.87 19.37 0.65
N PRO A 174 -14.12 20.47 0.83
CA PRO A 174 -14.70 21.81 0.86
C PRO A 174 -15.50 22.09 -0.41
N ALA A 175 -16.58 22.85 -0.31
CA ALA A 175 -17.46 23.13 -1.45
C ALA A 175 -16.76 23.98 -2.53
N GLU A 176 -15.92 24.91 -2.10
CA GLU A 176 -15.25 25.87 -2.97
C GLU A 176 -13.74 25.62 -3.05
N LEU A 177 -13.21 25.85 -4.24
CA LEU A 177 -11.79 25.85 -4.56
C LEU A 177 -11.43 27.21 -5.16
N PHE A 178 -10.44 27.88 -4.60
CA PHE A 178 -9.93 29.15 -5.10
C PHE A 178 -8.79 28.91 -6.06
N VAL A 179 -8.90 29.53 -7.24
CA VAL A 179 -7.89 29.47 -8.31
C VAL A 179 -7.44 30.89 -8.61
N ALA A 180 -6.15 31.08 -8.75
CA ALA A 180 -5.58 32.39 -9.12
C ALA A 180 -4.39 32.22 -10.06
N THR A 181 -4.04 33.28 -10.78
CA THR A 181 -2.74 33.38 -11.44
C THR A 181 -1.66 33.80 -10.44
N THR A 182 -0.44 33.37 -10.67
CA THR A 182 0.70 33.75 -9.84
C THR A 182 1.99 33.82 -10.66
N PRO A 183 2.81 34.88 -10.47
CA PRO A 183 4.15 34.97 -11.05
C PRO A 183 5.19 34.20 -10.22
N PHE A 184 4.80 33.64 -9.07
CA PHE A 184 5.70 32.96 -8.15
C PHE A 184 5.92 31.50 -8.51
N THR A 185 7.16 31.03 -8.35
CA THR A 185 7.43 29.60 -8.23
C THR A 185 7.14 29.14 -6.80
N PRO A 186 6.88 27.83 -6.56
CA PRO A 186 6.61 27.34 -5.21
C PRO A 186 7.66 27.76 -4.16
N ASN A 187 8.95 27.69 -4.52
CA ASN A 187 10.02 28.07 -3.58
C ASN A 187 10.05 29.57 -3.26
N LYS A 188 9.79 30.42 -4.25
CA LYS A 188 9.68 31.87 -4.02
C LYS A 188 8.46 32.22 -3.18
N ALA A 189 7.33 31.59 -3.47
CA ALA A 189 6.10 31.77 -2.68
C ALA A 189 6.32 31.39 -1.22
N ILE A 190 6.95 30.24 -0.93
CA ILE A 190 7.30 29.85 0.44
C ILE A 190 8.21 30.88 1.10
N ALA A 191 9.25 31.38 0.41
CA ALA A 191 10.16 32.39 0.97
C ALA A 191 9.41 33.70 1.30
N THR A 192 8.55 34.18 0.40
CA THR A 192 7.73 35.37 0.62
C THR A 192 6.79 35.21 1.83
N LEU A 193 6.09 34.06 1.93
CA LEU A 193 5.19 33.83 3.05
C LEU A 193 5.90 33.66 4.40
N LEU A 194 7.15 33.18 4.40
CA LEU A 194 7.95 33.08 5.63
C LEU A 194 8.53 34.44 6.07
N ASP A 195 8.65 35.40 5.14
CA ASP A 195 9.11 36.77 5.40
C ASP A 195 7.94 37.74 5.73
N SER A 196 6.70 37.28 5.59
CA SER A 196 5.49 38.05 5.92
C SER A 196 5.30 38.15 7.43
N ASP A 197 4.74 39.26 7.90
CA ASP A 197 4.35 39.47 9.30
C ASP A 197 3.13 38.63 9.72
N GLU A 198 2.42 38.06 8.76
CA GLU A 198 1.23 37.21 9.00
C GLU A 198 1.59 35.73 9.11
N PRO A 199 0.79 34.92 9.83
CA PRO A 199 1.02 33.48 9.91
C PRO A 199 1.00 32.83 8.52
N ALA A 200 2.12 32.20 8.16
CA ALA A 200 2.27 31.54 6.86
C ALA A 200 1.34 30.32 6.73
N ARG A 201 0.66 30.21 5.58
CA ARG A 201 -0.14 29.06 5.20
C ARG A 201 0.53 28.30 4.05
N PHE A 202 0.48 26.97 4.06
CA PHE A 202 1.11 26.10 3.06
C PHE A 202 0.14 25.04 2.54
N ASP A 203 -1.18 25.27 2.66
CA ASP A 203 -2.26 24.43 2.15
C ASP A 203 -2.71 24.87 0.76
N TRP A 204 -1.74 25.04 -0.10
CA TRP A 204 -1.91 25.44 -1.50
C TRP A 204 -0.94 24.73 -2.42
N VAL A 205 -1.26 24.75 -3.71
CA VAL A 205 -0.39 24.23 -4.78
C VAL A 205 -0.17 25.33 -5.82
N ILE A 206 1.08 25.47 -6.29
CA ILE A 206 1.43 26.31 -7.44
C ILE A 206 2.03 25.41 -8.52
N ARG A 207 1.44 25.43 -9.72
CA ARG A 207 1.94 24.73 -10.91
C ARG A 207 1.56 25.51 -12.18
N GLY A 208 2.49 25.65 -13.12
CA GLY A 208 2.21 26.27 -14.42
C GLY A 208 1.70 27.73 -14.33
N GLY A 209 2.14 28.49 -13.31
CA GLY A 209 1.66 29.88 -13.10
C GLY A 209 0.26 30.00 -12.54
N ARG A 210 -0.31 28.90 -12.05
CA ARG A 210 -1.61 28.87 -11.35
C ARG A 210 -1.42 28.46 -9.90
N PHE A 211 -2.26 29.05 -9.04
CA PHE A 211 -2.37 28.76 -7.61
C PHE A 211 -3.72 28.12 -7.33
N TRP A 212 -3.76 27.13 -6.45
CA TRP A 212 -4.97 26.45 -5.97
C TRP A 212 -4.95 26.34 -4.46
N SER A 213 -6.08 26.68 -3.80
CA SER A 213 -6.28 26.44 -2.37
C SER A 213 -7.77 26.27 -2.04
N PHE A 214 -8.07 25.59 -0.92
CA PHE A 214 -9.44 25.54 -0.41
C PHE A 214 -9.80 26.79 0.43
N HIS A 215 -8.85 27.58 0.84
CA HIS A 215 -9.09 28.85 1.52
C HIS A 215 -8.99 30.03 0.54
N ASP A 216 -9.75 31.09 0.80
CA ASP A 216 -9.63 32.33 0.03
C ASP A 216 -8.25 32.97 0.29
N PRO A 217 -7.38 33.09 -0.69
CA PRO A 217 -6.03 33.65 -0.50
C PRO A 217 -6.05 35.12 -0.04
N ARG A 218 -7.14 35.86 -0.31
CA ARG A 218 -7.32 37.28 0.16
C ARG A 218 -7.36 37.38 1.68
N THR A 219 -7.77 36.31 2.36
CA THR A 219 -7.93 36.28 3.83
C THR A 219 -6.66 35.92 4.60
N SER A 220 -5.52 35.79 3.92
CA SER A 220 -4.26 35.35 4.51
C SER A 220 -3.05 35.99 3.80
N ALA A 221 -1.86 35.77 4.30
CA ALA A 221 -0.62 36.18 3.63
C ALA A 221 -0.51 35.67 2.18
N CYS A 222 -1.32 34.69 1.78
CA CYS A 222 -1.31 34.16 0.41
C CYS A 222 -1.71 35.21 -0.64
N ARG A 223 -2.36 36.32 -0.27
CA ARG A 223 -2.61 37.44 -1.19
C ARG A 223 -1.33 38.02 -1.78
N GLU A 224 -0.21 37.95 -1.07
CA GLU A 224 1.09 38.48 -1.52
C GLU A 224 1.72 37.67 -2.66
N ILE A 225 1.27 36.43 -2.85
CA ILE A 225 1.82 35.50 -3.83
C ILE A 225 0.90 35.19 -5.00
N VAL A 226 -0.26 35.83 -5.07
CA VAL A 226 -1.24 35.67 -6.15
C VAL A 226 -1.60 37.02 -6.76
N ASP A 227 -2.17 37.00 -7.95
CA ASP A 227 -2.83 38.18 -8.56
C ASP A 227 -4.25 38.26 -8.01
N GLU A 228 -4.49 39.22 -7.11
CA GLU A 228 -5.78 39.36 -6.41
C GLU A 228 -6.94 39.60 -7.35
N ASP A 229 -6.73 40.31 -8.46
CA ASP A 229 -7.74 40.60 -9.47
C ASP A 229 -8.12 39.35 -10.31
N GLN A 230 -7.35 38.29 -10.22
CA GLN A 230 -7.54 37.06 -10.96
C GLN A 230 -7.94 35.87 -10.04
N ILE A 231 -8.42 36.15 -8.82
CA ILE A 231 -8.90 35.13 -7.91
C ILE A 231 -10.34 34.77 -8.26
N GLU A 232 -10.53 33.49 -8.61
CA GLU A 232 -11.84 32.90 -8.91
C GLU A 232 -12.17 31.82 -7.88
N ALA A 233 -13.39 31.81 -7.37
CA ALA A 233 -13.94 30.69 -6.60
C ALA A 233 -14.71 29.78 -7.57
N ILE A 234 -14.35 28.50 -7.59
CA ILE A 234 -15.03 27.48 -8.40
C ILE A 234 -15.56 26.37 -7.50
N GLU A 235 -16.55 25.63 -7.96
CA GLU A 235 -16.98 24.42 -7.27
C GLU A 235 -15.86 23.39 -7.28
N THR A 236 -15.51 22.88 -6.10
CA THR A 236 -14.42 21.88 -5.95
C THR A 236 -14.63 20.67 -6.83
N GLU A 237 -15.89 20.24 -7.05
CA GLU A 237 -16.23 19.06 -7.85
C GLU A 237 -15.74 19.18 -9.30
N HIS A 238 -15.74 20.38 -9.88
CA HIS A 238 -15.26 20.58 -11.25
C HIS A 238 -13.78 20.23 -11.43
N PHE A 239 -12.97 20.39 -10.38
CA PHE A 239 -11.55 20.07 -10.42
C PHE A 239 -11.24 18.70 -9.82
N ALA A 240 -11.98 18.29 -8.80
CA ALA A 240 -11.77 17.06 -8.07
C ALA A 240 -12.01 15.80 -8.91
N PHE A 241 -12.92 15.86 -9.90
CA PHE A 241 -13.33 14.73 -10.72
C PHE A 241 -12.91 14.87 -12.20
N HIS A 242 -11.87 15.65 -12.45
CA HIS A 242 -11.37 15.88 -13.79
C HIS A 242 -10.74 14.59 -14.38
N ASP A 243 -10.96 14.34 -15.68
CA ASP A 243 -10.45 13.14 -16.36
C ASP A 243 -8.93 13.19 -16.64
N ASP A 244 -8.34 14.39 -16.66
CA ASP A 244 -6.91 14.59 -16.89
C ASP A 244 -6.08 14.12 -15.68
N GLU A 245 -5.08 13.28 -15.92
CA GLU A 245 -4.22 12.70 -14.89
C GLU A 245 -3.32 13.75 -14.22
N ASP A 246 -2.84 14.73 -14.97
CA ASP A 246 -2.01 15.81 -14.42
C ASP A 246 -2.82 16.70 -13.46
N GLU A 247 -4.09 16.99 -13.77
CA GLU A 247 -4.97 17.76 -12.90
C GLU A 247 -5.35 16.96 -11.64
N ARG A 248 -5.61 15.65 -11.77
CA ARG A 248 -5.80 14.78 -10.61
C ARG A 248 -4.56 14.72 -9.72
N HIS A 249 -3.36 14.74 -10.31
CA HIS A 249 -2.12 14.82 -9.53
C HIS A 249 -2.00 16.15 -8.78
N ILE A 250 -2.34 17.27 -9.41
CA ILE A 250 -2.38 18.58 -8.72
C ILE A 250 -3.36 18.53 -7.56
N PHE A 251 -4.56 17.99 -7.78
CA PHE A 251 -5.58 17.87 -6.74
C PHE A 251 -5.13 16.98 -5.58
N SER A 252 -4.52 15.82 -5.85
CA SER A 252 -3.93 14.96 -4.82
C SER A 252 -2.83 15.66 -4.02
N HIS A 253 -2.05 16.53 -4.65
CA HIS A 253 -1.06 17.36 -3.96
C HIS A 253 -1.73 18.38 -3.04
N LEU A 254 -2.79 19.03 -3.51
CA LEU A 254 -3.57 19.98 -2.72
C LEU A 254 -4.16 19.31 -1.48
N LEU A 255 -4.81 18.14 -1.65
CA LEU A 255 -5.35 17.35 -0.53
C LEU A 255 -4.27 17.02 0.51
N ARG A 256 -3.08 16.61 0.06
CA ARG A 256 -1.97 16.28 0.97
C ARG A 256 -1.45 17.51 1.72
N ASP A 257 -1.30 18.64 1.04
CA ASP A 257 -0.76 19.84 1.66
C ASP A 257 -1.80 20.49 2.58
N THR A 258 -3.10 20.39 2.25
CA THR A 258 -4.21 20.74 3.16
C THR A 258 -4.22 19.84 4.40
N LEU A 259 -4.10 18.52 4.25
CA LEU A 259 -4.00 17.58 5.37
C LEU A 259 -2.83 17.95 6.30
N ARG A 260 -1.66 18.23 5.74
CA ARG A 260 -0.45 18.62 6.51
C ARG A 260 -0.67 19.91 7.28
N HIS A 261 -1.30 20.89 6.66
CA HIS A 261 -1.60 22.18 7.31
C HIS A 261 -2.64 22.04 8.41
N GLN A 262 -3.70 21.26 8.16
CA GLN A 262 -4.79 21.04 9.11
C GLN A 262 -4.33 20.40 10.42
N PHE A 263 -3.33 19.51 10.35
CA PHE A 263 -2.81 18.77 11.52
C PHE A 263 -1.38 19.19 11.91
N ARG A 264 -0.89 20.35 11.48
CA ARG A 264 0.50 20.80 11.68
C ARG A 264 0.95 20.90 13.12
N ASP A 265 0.02 21.11 14.05
CA ASP A 265 0.31 21.24 15.48
C ASP A 265 0.58 19.88 16.13
N ASP A 266 0.09 18.81 15.54
CA ASP A 266 0.16 17.44 16.05
C ASP A 266 1.05 16.52 15.20
N LEU A 267 1.08 16.75 13.89
CA LEU A 267 1.76 15.90 12.94
C LEU A 267 2.86 16.64 12.18
N TRP A 268 4.03 16.01 12.11
CA TRP A 268 5.12 16.49 11.29
C TRP A 268 5.30 15.65 10.03
N TRP A 269 5.78 16.29 8.98
CA TRP A 269 6.03 15.67 7.68
C TRP A 269 7.50 15.28 7.50
N SER A 270 7.77 14.01 7.25
CA SER A 270 9.08 13.54 6.82
C SER A 270 9.19 13.55 5.29
N LYS A 271 9.96 14.50 4.73
CA LYS A 271 10.19 14.60 3.28
C LYS A 271 10.87 13.34 2.71
N THR A 272 11.81 12.76 3.45
CA THR A 272 12.56 11.57 3.01
C THR A 272 11.75 10.30 3.01
N ARG A 273 10.81 10.17 3.96
CA ARG A 273 9.96 8.98 4.13
C ARG A 273 8.55 9.16 3.55
N LYS A 274 8.19 10.39 3.15
CA LYS A 274 6.86 10.75 2.62
C LYS A 274 5.72 10.31 3.54
N LEU A 275 5.86 10.53 4.85
CA LEU A 275 4.89 10.15 5.86
C LEU A 275 4.65 11.28 6.86
N LEU A 276 3.46 11.24 7.48
CA LEU A 276 3.09 12.06 8.64
C LEU A 276 3.31 11.24 9.91
N TYR A 277 3.81 11.88 10.96
CA TYR A 277 4.05 11.25 12.25
C TYR A 277 3.74 12.19 13.40
N PHE A 278 3.27 11.65 14.52
CA PHE A 278 3.02 12.46 15.72
C PHE A 278 4.32 13.14 16.17
N CYS A 279 4.28 14.46 16.33
CA CYS A 279 5.40 15.20 16.89
C CYS A 279 5.56 14.93 18.38
N ALA A 280 6.78 14.94 18.86
CA ALA A 280 7.08 15.07 20.29
C ALA A 280 6.91 16.53 20.70
N PHE A 281 6.34 16.80 21.86
CA PHE A 281 6.25 18.17 22.39
C PHE A 281 7.52 18.55 23.17
N GLU A 282 8.11 17.57 23.84
CA GLU A 282 9.31 17.73 24.65
C GLU A 282 10.29 16.58 24.40
N GLU A 283 11.58 16.85 24.61
CA GLU A 283 12.64 15.85 24.44
C GLU A 283 12.51 14.71 25.47
N GLY A 284 12.48 13.49 24.97
CA GLY A 284 12.43 12.30 25.81
C GLY A 284 11.15 12.12 26.63
N VAL A 285 10.08 12.85 26.30
CA VAL A 285 8.77 12.75 26.95
C VAL A 285 7.82 11.97 26.04
N PRO A 286 7.17 10.90 26.54
CA PRO A 286 6.18 10.16 25.79
C PRO A 286 4.90 11.00 25.58
N ARG A 287 4.15 10.71 24.51
CA ARG A 287 2.86 11.32 24.21
C ARG A 287 1.82 10.24 24.02
N THR A 288 0.73 10.32 24.79
CA THR A 288 -0.39 9.39 24.72
C THR A 288 -1.61 10.08 24.11
N TYR A 289 -2.28 9.43 23.18
CA TYR A 289 -3.55 9.86 22.60
C TYR A 289 -4.68 9.00 23.13
N TYR A 290 -5.69 9.65 23.75
CA TYR A 290 -6.87 8.99 24.28
C TYR A 290 -8.02 9.06 23.30
N TYR A 291 -8.70 7.93 23.04
CA TYR A 291 -9.81 7.86 22.09
C TYR A 291 -10.82 6.77 22.46
N GLU A 292 -11.98 6.83 21.84
CA GLU A 292 -13.00 5.80 21.99
C GLU A 292 -12.92 4.79 20.85
N SER A 293 -12.63 3.54 21.20
CA SER A 293 -12.82 2.41 20.29
C SER A 293 -14.32 2.03 20.25
N ALA A 294 -14.72 1.13 19.34
CA ALA A 294 -16.11 0.69 19.23
C ALA A 294 -16.70 0.10 20.53
N LYS A 295 -15.87 -0.33 21.50
CA LYS A 295 -16.31 -1.05 22.71
C LYS A 295 -15.87 -0.40 24.02
N LYS A 296 -14.86 0.46 24.04
CA LYS A 296 -14.30 1.04 25.27
C LYS A 296 -13.44 2.27 25.00
N LYS A 297 -13.30 3.10 26.03
CA LYS A 297 -12.23 4.12 26.06
C LYS A 297 -10.88 3.41 26.07
N THR A 298 -9.96 3.89 25.28
CA THR A 298 -8.62 3.34 25.11
C THR A 298 -7.62 4.45 24.81
N ASP A 299 -6.37 4.11 24.81
CA ASP A 299 -5.27 5.02 24.56
C ASP A 299 -4.22 4.38 23.64
N ALA A 300 -3.37 5.21 23.07
CA ALA A 300 -2.21 4.80 22.31
C ALA A 300 -1.01 5.71 22.63
N ASP A 301 0.12 5.11 22.95
CA ASP A 301 1.39 5.83 23.06
C ASP A 301 1.89 6.21 21.64
N VAL A 302 1.40 7.36 21.18
CA VAL A 302 1.69 7.86 19.81
C VAL A 302 3.12 8.37 19.67
N VAL A 303 3.77 8.76 20.78
CA VAL A 303 5.21 8.97 20.88
C VAL A 303 5.70 8.15 22.07
N ASN A 304 6.47 7.10 21.80
CA ASN A 304 6.96 6.18 22.80
C ASN A 304 8.48 6.29 22.93
N VAL A 305 8.96 6.51 24.15
CA VAL A 305 10.39 6.66 24.45
C VAL A 305 10.93 5.31 24.93
N VAL A 306 11.84 4.74 24.17
CA VAL A 306 12.51 3.49 24.51
C VAL A 306 13.88 3.80 25.11
N ARG A 307 14.07 3.36 26.33
CA ARG A 307 15.31 3.55 27.11
C ARG A 307 16.15 2.30 27.09
N SER A 308 17.45 2.47 27.28
CA SER A 308 18.39 1.37 27.35
C SER A 308 18.08 0.46 28.54
N LYS A 309 18.18 -0.86 28.33
CA LYS A 309 18.03 -1.86 29.40
C LYS A 309 19.14 -1.79 30.46
N THR A 310 20.31 -1.31 30.06
CA THR A 310 21.51 -1.22 30.94
C THR A 310 21.67 0.14 31.60
N ASP A 311 21.02 1.18 31.04
CA ASP A 311 21.11 2.56 31.52
C ASP A 311 19.78 3.25 31.32
N SER A 312 18.97 3.35 32.38
CA SER A 312 17.62 3.92 32.33
C SER A 312 17.58 5.40 31.95
N ASP A 313 18.67 6.12 32.06
CA ASP A 313 18.75 7.55 31.73
C ASP A 313 19.04 7.75 30.26
N ARG A 314 19.60 6.74 29.58
CA ARG A 314 19.90 6.78 28.16
C ARG A 314 18.70 6.41 27.31
N ILE A 315 18.32 7.29 26.38
CA ILE A 315 17.33 7.00 25.35
C ILE A 315 18.01 6.25 24.22
N ASP A 316 17.51 5.05 23.87
CA ASP A 316 17.96 4.29 22.72
C ASP A 316 17.31 4.83 21.45
N PHE A 317 16.00 5.06 21.46
CA PHE A 317 15.26 5.73 20.40
C PHE A 317 13.89 6.19 20.89
N VAL A 318 13.29 7.09 20.12
CA VAL A 318 11.88 7.49 20.27
C VAL A 318 11.10 7.00 19.03
N ARG A 319 10.04 6.25 19.26
CA ARG A 319 9.14 5.73 18.24
C ARG A 319 7.89 6.58 18.13
N HIS A 320 7.60 7.10 16.98
CA HIS A 320 6.40 7.86 16.69
C HIS A 320 5.45 7.02 15.86
N HIS A 321 4.16 6.98 16.19
CA HIS A 321 3.15 6.48 15.27
C HIS A 321 3.09 7.39 14.04
N ALA A 322 3.04 6.77 12.88
CA ALA A 322 3.09 7.44 11.59
C ALA A 322 2.14 6.77 10.60
N PHE A 323 1.83 7.47 9.51
CA PHE A 323 1.19 6.86 8.35
C PHE A 323 1.66 7.52 7.06
N VAL A 324 1.59 6.79 5.96
CA VAL A 324 1.81 7.31 4.62
C VAL A 324 0.45 7.73 4.06
N PRO A 325 0.17 9.04 3.90
CA PRO A 325 -1.08 9.49 3.33
C PRO A 325 -1.06 9.27 1.82
N ARG A 326 -2.12 8.65 1.31
CA ARG A 326 -2.38 8.50 -0.12
C ARG A 326 -3.83 8.82 -0.39
N PHE A 327 -4.08 9.68 -1.37
CA PHE A 327 -5.42 10.04 -1.79
C PHE A 327 -5.76 9.30 -3.07
N GLU A 328 -6.94 8.67 -3.10
CA GLU A 328 -7.42 7.85 -4.20
C GLU A 328 -8.85 8.22 -4.55
N LEU A 329 -9.13 8.37 -5.83
CA LEU A 329 -10.47 8.55 -6.36
C LEU A 329 -11.04 7.18 -6.79
N LEU A 330 -12.11 6.74 -6.14
CA LEU A 330 -12.72 5.43 -6.33
C LEU A 330 -14.22 5.58 -6.51
N ALA A 331 -14.75 5.07 -7.60
CA ALA A 331 -16.19 5.09 -7.87
C ALA A 331 -16.85 6.47 -7.62
N GLY A 332 -16.17 7.54 -8.01
CA GLY A 332 -16.67 8.91 -7.84
C GLY A 332 -16.56 9.47 -6.41
N GLN A 333 -15.79 8.85 -5.54
CA GLN A 333 -15.55 9.31 -4.16
C GLN A 333 -14.06 9.39 -3.87
N TRP A 334 -13.60 10.48 -3.27
CA TRP A 334 -12.23 10.59 -2.77
C TRP A 334 -12.08 9.91 -1.40
N TYR A 335 -10.94 9.24 -1.25
CA TYR A 335 -10.58 8.56 0.00
C TYR A 335 -9.16 8.92 0.41
N LEU A 336 -8.95 9.02 1.71
CA LEU A 336 -7.61 8.97 2.31
C LEU A 336 -7.29 7.53 2.68
N VAL A 337 -6.28 6.95 2.04
CA VAL A 337 -5.71 5.65 2.43
C VAL A 337 -4.72 5.87 3.55
N VAL A 338 -5.00 5.33 4.72
CA VAL A 338 -4.13 5.39 5.89
C VAL A 338 -3.28 4.13 5.95
N ASN A 339 -2.01 4.24 5.60
CA ASN A 339 -1.05 3.14 5.70
C ASN A 339 -0.25 3.27 7.01
N PRO A 340 -0.63 2.58 8.10
CA PRO A 340 0.05 2.70 9.39
C PRO A 340 1.52 2.34 9.30
N SER A 341 2.35 3.12 9.96
CA SER A 341 3.80 2.96 9.98
C SER A 341 4.37 3.57 11.28
N TYR A 342 5.68 3.61 11.36
CA TYR A 342 6.39 4.25 12.46
C TYR A 342 7.52 5.12 11.92
N TYR A 343 7.80 6.21 12.63
CA TYR A 343 8.98 7.04 12.45
C TYR A 343 9.86 6.95 13.69
N PHE A 344 11.17 7.02 13.51
CA PHE A 344 12.12 6.86 14.61
C PHE A 344 13.06 8.05 14.69
N THR A 345 13.22 8.56 15.90
CA THR A 345 14.14 9.65 16.24
C THR A 345 15.05 9.23 17.40
N THR A 346 16.13 9.96 17.60
CA THR A 346 17.05 9.71 18.74
C THR A 346 16.53 10.29 20.05
N ASN A 347 15.81 11.41 20.00
CA ASN A 347 15.40 12.18 21.17
C ASN A 347 13.98 12.76 21.09
N GLY A 348 13.22 12.44 20.05
CA GLY A 348 11.91 13.02 19.73
C GLY A 348 11.95 13.96 18.52
N PHE A 349 13.11 14.52 18.16
CA PHE A 349 13.27 15.53 17.12
C PHE A 349 14.26 15.14 16.01
N LYS A 350 15.43 14.61 16.35
CA LYS A 350 16.45 14.26 15.37
C LYS A 350 16.20 12.87 14.78
N PRO A 351 16.21 12.72 13.44
CA PRO A 351 16.04 11.41 12.82
C PRO A 351 17.06 10.39 13.34
N HIS A 352 16.59 9.17 13.58
CA HIS A 352 17.48 8.08 14.01
C HIS A 352 18.38 7.63 12.82
N PRO A 353 19.66 7.32 13.03
CA PRO A 353 20.58 6.94 11.95
C PRO A 353 20.21 5.61 11.26
N HIS A 354 19.56 4.69 11.99
CA HIS A 354 19.18 3.36 11.48
C HIS A 354 17.66 3.10 11.54
N PRO A 355 16.81 3.96 10.92
CA PRO A 355 15.36 3.86 11.08
C PRO A 355 14.75 2.64 10.36
N ALA A 356 15.42 2.12 9.33
CA ALA A 356 14.92 0.98 8.56
C ALA A 356 14.99 -0.33 9.37
N ALA A 357 16.07 -0.55 10.12
CA ALA A 357 16.23 -1.72 10.99
C ALA A 357 15.18 -1.72 12.12
N LEU A 358 14.99 -0.55 12.77
CA LEU A 358 13.98 -0.39 13.82
C LEU A 358 12.57 -0.62 13.29
N LEU A 359 12.27 -0.10 12.10
CA LEU A 359 10.97 -0.30 11.46
C LEU A 359 10.72 -1.79 11.13
N ALA A 360 11.72 -2.48 10.57
CA ALA A 360 11.61 -3.90 10.26
C ALA A 360 11.40 -4.74 11.53
N GLY A 361 12.14 -4.45 12.61
CA GLY A 361 11.97 -5.08 13.91
C GLY A 361 10.57 -4.87 14.47
N LYS A 362 10.05 -3.63 14.45
CA LYS A 362 8.72 -3.31 14.97
C LYS A 362 7.60 -3.96 14.16
N LYS A 363 7.68 -3.91 12.82
CA LYS A 363 6.65 -4.52 11.95
C LYS A 363 6.53 -6.05 12.11
N ARG A 364 7.60 -6.74 12.50
CA ARG A 364 7.53 -8.17 12.82
C ARG A 364 6.70 -8.46 14.08
N LEU A 365 6.58 -7.49 14.98
CA LEU A 365 5.84 -7.63 16.22
C LEU A 365 4.38 -7.18 16.09
N ASP A 366 4.03 -6.47 15.02
CA ASP A 366 2.66 -6.03 14.79
C ASP A 366 1.82 -7.20 14.28
N ASN A 367 0.78 -7.55 15.04
CA ASN A 367 -0.25 -8.50 14.64
C ASN A 367 -1.48 -7.76 14.07
N SER A 368 -2.46 -8.51 13.58
CA SER A 368 -3.71 -7.95 13.01
C SER A 368 -4.44 -7.04 13.99
N SER A 369 -4.44 -7.40 15.26
CA SER A 369 -5.02 -6.63 16.36
C SER A 369 -4.39 -5.26 16.52
N ALA A 370 -3.05 -5.20 16.48
CA ALA A 370 -2.30 -3.95 16.55
C ALA A 370 -2.56 -3.05 15.33
N LEU A 371 -2.60 -3.63 14.13
CA LEU A 371 -2.88 -2.88 12.90
C LEU A 371 -4.31 -2.33 12.90
N ARG A 372 -5.30 -3.14 13.28
CA ARG A 372 -6.69 -2.67 13.43
C ARG A 372 -6.78 -1.53 14.44
N GLY A 373 -6.12 -1.66 15.59
CA GLY A 373 -6.06 -0.61 16.60
C GLY A 373 -5.46 0.69 16.05
N GLN A 374 -4.42 0.61 15.25
CA GLN A 374 -3.83 1.79 14.60
C GLN A 374 -4.78 2.45 13.60
N VAL A 375 -5.48 1.69 12.75
CA VAL A 375 -6.47 2.27 11.81
C VAL A 375 -7.58 3.00 12.56
N ILE A 376 -8.10 2.39 13.63
CA ILE A 376 -9.14 3.02 14.47
C ILE A 376 -8.58 4.29 15.13
N MET A 377 -7.39 4.22 15.71
CA MET A 377 -6.73 5.37 16.33
C MET A 377 -6.56 6.52 15.33
N TRP A 378 -6.05 6.25 14.13
CA TRP A 378 -5.88 7.27 13.10
C TRP A 378 -7.22 7.86 12.64
N HIS A 379 -8.23 7.01 12.45
CA HIS A 379 -9.58 7.51 12.12
C HIS A 379 -10.10 8.45 13.21
N ARG A 380 -10.03 8.04 14.48
CA ARG A 380 -10.49 8.87 15.59
C ARG A 380 -9.72 10.18 15.70
N PHE A 381 -8.39 10.13 15.52
CA PHE A 381 -7.56 11.33 15.55
C PHE A 381 -7.90 12.31 14.41
N LEU A 382 -8.00 11.83 13.19
CA LEU A 382 -8.29 12.66 12.01
C LEU A 382 -9.72 13.24 12.07
N SER A 383 -10.66 12.55 12.71
CA SER A 383 -12.05 12.99 12.85
C SER A 383 -12.29 13.84 14.12
N ALA A 384 -11.43 13.80 15.14
CA ALA A 384 -11.65 14.47 16.43
C ALA A 384 -11.66 15.99 16.33
N LYS A 385 -10.79 16.59 15.52
CA LYS A 385 -10.76 18.06 15.31
C LYS A 385 -12.04 18.61 14.68
N GLN A 386 -12.94 17.75 14.22
CA GLN A 386 -14.25 18.11 13.68
C GLN A 386 -15.29 18.32 14.78
N SER A 387 -15.04 17.76 16.00
CA SER A 387 -15.98 17.77 17.12
C SER A 387 -15.73 18.87 18.16
N GLU A 388 -14.56 19.49 18.21
CA GLU A 388 -14.19 20.40 19.31
C GLU A 388 -14.95 21.75 19.32
N ASN A 389 -15.72 22.08 18.26
CA ASN A 389 -16.56 23.28 18.18
C ASN A 389 -18.07 23.00 18.13
N GLY A 390 -18.52 21.79 18.39
CA GLY A 390 -19.93 21.40 18.30
C GLY A 390 -20.56 21.15 19.66
N ASP A 391 -21.54 21.96 20.05
CA ASP A 391 -22.53 21.65 21.07
C ASP A 391 -23.24 20.33 20.71
N LEU A 392 -23.61 19.52 21.70
CA LEU A 392 -24.17 18.15 21.55
C LEU A 392 -25.40 18.05 20.61
N PHE A 393 -25.90 19.16 20.10
CA PHE A 393 -27.12 19.28 19.28
C PHE A 393 -26.91 19.96 17.92
N THR A 394 -25.71 20.37 17.58
CA THR A 394 -25.40 20.95 16.27
C THR A 394 -24.61 19.95 15.42
N ALA A 395 -25.04 19.77 14.16
CA ALA A 395 -24.23 19.08 13.17
C ALA A 395 -22.79 19.63 13.23
N ALA A 396 -21.78 18.76 13.33
CA ALA A 396 -20.40 19.17 13.43
C ALA A 396 -20.10 20.29 12.43
N PRO A 397 -19.49 21.42 12.83
CA PRO A 397 -19.16 22.46 11.90
C PRO A 397 -18.22 21.85 10.86
N ILE A 398 -18.66 21.80 9.62
CA ILE A 398 -17.79 21.55 8.48
C ILE A 398 -16.69 22.59 8.61
N LEU A 399 -15.45 22.18 8.74
CA LEU A 399 -14.32 23.09 8.66
C LEU A 399 -14.44 23.77 7.29
N GLU A 400 -14.75 25.05 7.30
CA GLU A 400 -15.16 25.80 6.10
C GLU A 400 -14.18 25.64 4.93
N HIS A 401 -12.92 25.31 5.24
CA HIS A 401 -11.83 25.14 4.28
C HIS A 401 -10.96 23.90 4.56
N GLY A 402 -11.42 22.96 5.38
CA GLY A 402 -10.70 21.77 5.78
C GLY A 402 -11.26 20.46 5.22
N LEU A 403 -10.44 19.41 5.24
CA LEU A 403 -10.85 18.07 4.86
C LEU A 403 -11.60 17.40 6.01
N THR A 404 -12.72 16.77 5.69
CA THR A 404 -13.51 16.00 6.66
C THR A 404 -13.43 14.51 6.34
N PHE A 405 -13.20 13.67 7.37
CA PHE A 405 -12.95 12.24 7.23
C PHE A 405 -14.11 11.41 7.78
N GLY A 406 -14.71 10.61 6.91
CA GLY A 406 -15.79 9.70 7.27
C GLY A 406 -15.29 8.41 7.92
N THR A 407 -16.25 7.61 8.38
CA THR A 407 -15.96 6.31 9.00
C THR A 407 -15.40 5.32 7.99
N PRO A 408 -14.31 4.58 8.31
CA PRO A 408 -13.79 3.55 7.43
C PRO A 408 -14.84 2.45 7.21
N PRO A 409 -15.02 1.98 5.97
CA PRO A 409 -15.96 0.93 5.68
C PRO A 409 -15.52 -0.41 6.29
N THR A 410 -16.50 -1.23 6.62
CA THR A 410 -16.29 -2.60 7.05
C THR A 410 -16.77 -3.56 5.96
N ILE A 411 -16.09 -4.70 5.83
CA ILE A 411 -16.42 -5.76 4.89
C ILE A 411 -16.72 -7.01 5.69
N GLU A 412 -17.88 -7.61 5.43
CA GLU A 412 -18.20 -8.93 5.96
C GLU A 412 -17.51 -10.01 5.12
N LEU A 413 -16.87 -10.94 5.80
CA LEU A 413 -16.17 -12.07 5.18
C LEU A 413 -16.89 -13.36 5.48
N SER A 414 -16.88 -14.25 4.49
CA SER A 414 -17.45 -15.59 4.64
C SER A 414 -16.62 -16.53 5.49
N THR A 415 -15.33 -16.23 5.70
CA THR A 415 -14.40 -17.07 6.45
C THR A 415 -13.52 -16.24 7.38
N ARG A 416 -13.26 -16.79 8.56
CA ARG A 416 -12.35 -16.21 9.53
C ARG A 416 -10.91 -16.56 9.18
N VAL A 417 -10.03 -15.55 9.13
CA VAL A 417 -8.59 -15.79 9.00
C VAL A 417 -7.99 -15.99 10.40
N PRO A 418 -7.38 -17.16 10.70
CA PRO A 418 -6.75 -17.42 11.98
C PRO A 418 -5.61 -16.41 12.27
N GLU A 419 -5.49 -15.97 13.52
CA GLU A 419 -4.47 -14.98 13.92
C GLU A 419 -3.02 -15.48 13.77
N ASP A 420 -2.80 -16.76 13.86
CA ASP A 420 -1.51 -17.42 13.70
C ASP A 420 -0.95 -17.33 12.27
N VAL A 421 -1.81 -17.05 11.29
CA VAL A 421 -1.41 -16.80 9.89
C VAL A 421 -0.81 -15.39 9.70
N TRP A 422 -1.07 -14.46 10.63
CA TRP A 422 -0.73 -13.04 10.50
C TRP A 422 0.57 -12.60 11.16
N GLY A 423 1.25 -13.47 11.86
CA GLY A 423 2.45 -13.07 12.58
C GLY A 423 3.34 -14.25 12.94
N THR A 424 4.53 -13.96 13.39
CA THR A 424 5.38 -14.97 14.05
C THR A 424 4.59 -15.55 15.21
N PRO A 425 4.42 -16.88 15.30
CA PRO A 425 3.75 -17.50 16.43
C PRO A 425 4.33 -16.93 17.73
N LYS A 426 3.48 -16.57 18.69
CA LYS A 426 3.94 -16.16 20.02
C LYS A 426 4.80 -17.30 20.55
N ARG A 427 6.12 -17.13 20.62
CA ARG A 427 6.97 -18.00 21.43
C ARG A 427 6.38 -18.04 22.84
N LYS A 428 6.20 -19.23 23.39
CA LYS A 428 5.83 -19.38 24.81
C LYS A 428 6.84 -18.56 25.62
N VAL A 429 6.36 -17.86 26.63
CA VAL A 429 7.13 -16.95 27.49
C VAL A 429 8.38 -17.62 28.08
N GLU A 430 8.40 -18.95 28.18
CA GLU A 430 9.51 -19.77 28.65
C GLU A 430 10.77 -19.71 27.75
N ASP A 431 10.62 -19.44 26.43
CA ASP A 431 11.77 -19.38 25.50
C ASP A 431 12.30 -17.93 25.31
N ALA A 432 11.60 -16.93 25.83
CA ALA A 432 12.00 -15.53 25.67
C ALA A 432 13.12 -15.10 26.61
N GLU A 433 13.26 -15.75 27.78
CA GLU A 433 14.32 -15.43 28.74
C GLU A 433 15.69 -15.98 28.36
N GLU A 434 15.76 -17.10 27.58
CA GLU A 434 17.04 -17.68 27.18
C GLU A 434 17.70 -17.03 25.93
N GLN A 435 16.94 -16.34 25.05
CA GLN A 435 17.51 -15.72 23.85
C GLN A 435 17.82 -14.23 23.99
N GLU A 436 17.34 -13.55 25.02
CA GLU A 436 17.74 -12.16 25.32
C GLU A 436 19.19 -12.04 25.83
N GLY A 437 19.79 -13.14 26.27
CA GLY A 437 21.19 -13.20 26.72
C GLY A 437 22.26 -13.37 25.63
N LEU A 438 21.86 -13.52 24.34
CA LEU A 438 22.79 -13.85 23.25
C LEU A 438 23.01 -12.73 22.22
N LEU A 439 22.49 -11.54 22.50
CA LEU A 439 22.74 -10.33 21.70
C LEU A 439 23.30 -9.21 22.58
N VAL A 440 24.48 -9.48 23.15
CA VAL A 440 25.38 -8.45 23.70
C VAL A 440 26.56 -8.31 22.76
#